data_090268e3512f51ab539142d29be52fef
#
_entry.id   090268e3512f51ab539142d29be52fef
#
_cell.length_a   1.000
_cell.length_b   1.000
_cell.length_c   1.000
_cell.angle_alpha   90.00
_cell.angle_beta   90.00
_cell.angle_gamma   90.00
#
_symmetry.space_group_name_H-M   'P 1'
#
loop_
_entity.id
_entity.type
_entity.pdbx_description
1 polymer ?
#
loop_
_entity_poly.entity_id
_entity_poly.type
_entity_poly.pdbx_seq_one_letter_code
_entity_poly.pdbx_strand_id
1 'polypeptide(L)'
;SEMCIRDRTYLTESGDRYYKDDSWNGSILDNIVLNDDEIKILSESDVVFVHFWASCLSQVIELKKTHGFKLVVDFDVYRDFADMERFAPYVDFFMISGSEELLPMFRGLSNKYNCLFNVSLAEHGSVTYFNGQEYRVQAVKVESIIDTTGCGDSYHAGFVCSYMLENDIKKAMNVGSEIAAETLKHYGGF
;
A
#
# COMPACT_ATOMS: atom_id res chain seq x y z
N SER A 1 8.54 -19.26 -24.34
CA SER A 1 7.96 -19.23 -23.00
C SER A 1 6.71 -18.37 -23.05
N GLU A 2 5.56 -18.98 -22.86
CA GLU A 2 4.32 -18.23 -22.70
C GLU A 2 4.46 -17.37 -21.45
N MET A 3 4.43 -16.05 -21.61
CA MET A 3 4.27 -15.16 -20.49
C MET A 3 2.88 -15.42 -19.89
N CYS A 4 2.83 -15.93 -18.68
CA CYS A 4 1.59 -16.00 -17.92
C CYS A 4 1.14 -14.58 -17.62
N ILE A 5 0.26 -14.03 -18.47
CA ILE A 5 -0.43 -12.77 -18.16
C ILE A 5 -1.45 -13.10 -17.09
N ARG A 6 -1.18 -12.68 -15.87
CA ARG A 6 -2.07 -12.89 -14.73
C ARG A 6 -3.30 -12.00 -14.82
N ASP A 7 -3.07 -10.72 -15.09
CA ASP A 7 -4.09 -9.69 -15.14
C ASP A 7 -3.97 -8.88 -16.44
N ARG A 8 -5.09 -8.33 -16.89
CA ARG A 8 -5.13 -7.37 -17.98
C ARG A 8 -5.63 -6.05 -17.45
N THR A 9 -4.77 -5.05 -17.50
CA THR A 9 -5.13 -3.67 -17.18
C THR A 9 -5.45 -2.93 -18.49
N TYR A 10 -6.52 -2.18 -18.47
CA TYR A 10 -6.94 -1.29 -19.56
C TYR A 10 -6.81 0.15 -19.06
N LEU A 11 -6.50 1.06 -20.01
CA LEU A 11 -6.40 2.48 -19.70
C LEU A 11 -7.58 3.22 -20.36
N THR A 12 -8.09 4.23 -19.66
CA THR A 12 -8.99 5.23 -20.20
C THR A 12 -8.22 6.23 -21.07
N GLU A 13 -8.92 7.12 -21.76
CA GLU A 13 -8.29 8.24 -22.49
C GLU A 13 -7.53 9.21 -21.56
N SER A 14 -7.90 9.27 -20.27
CA SER A 14 -7.24 10.07 -19.24
C SER A 14 -6.00 9.38 -18.62
N GLY A 15 -5.68 8.13 -19.01
CA GLY A 15 -4.59 7.34 -18.44
C GLY A 15 -4.97 6.56 -17.18
N ASP A 16 -6.23 6.63 -16.73
CA ASP A 16 -6.69 5.87 -15.56
C ASP A 16 -6.87 4.40 -15.91
N ARG A 17 -6.45 3.55 -15.00
CA ARG A 17 -6.60 2.10 -15.15
C ARG A 17 -8.02 1.63 -14.82
N TYR A 18 -8.49 0.66 -15.56
CA TYR A 18 -9.70 -0.08 -15.22
C TYR A 18 -9.55 -1.57 -15.56
N TYR A 19 -10.41 -2.38 -14.95
CA TYR A 19 -10.43 -3.83 -15.12
C TYR A 19 -11.79 -4.25 -15.66
N LYS A 20 -11.79 -5.23 -16.57
CA LYS A 20 -13.00 -5.91 -17.03
C LYS A 20 -13.22 -7.17 -16.21
N ASP A 21 -14.43 -7.71 -16.22
CA ASP A 21 -14.80 -8.90 -15.42
C ASP A 21 -13.92 -10.13 -15.71
N ASP A 22 -13.35 -10.23 -16.93
CA ASP A 22 -12.47 -11.32 -17.36
C ASP A 22 -10.97 -10.98 -17.25
N SER A 23 -10.62 -9.86 -16.65
CA SER A 23 -9.24 -9.40 -16.57
C SER A 23 -8.40 -10.16 -15.55
N TRP A 24 -9.03 -10.80 -14.57
CA TRP A 24 -8.38 -11.53 -13.50
C TRP A 24 -8.26 -13.02 -13.83
N ASN A 25 -7.05 -13.51 -14.03
CA ASN A 25 -6.76 -14.90 -14.44
C ASN A 25 -6.37 -15.81 -13.29
N GLY A 26 -7.11 -15.77 -12.19
CA GLY A 26 -6.81 -16.60 -11.04
C GLY A 26 -5.51 -16.16 -10.35
N SER A 27 -5.37 -16.48 -9.10
CA SER A 27 -4.45 -15.73 -8.33
C SER A 27 -3.39 -16.60 -7.68
N ILE A 28 -2.17 -16.25 -7.98
CA ILE A 28 -1.05 -16.62 -7.11
C ILE A 28 -1.33 -16.15 -5.68
N LEU A 29 -1.91 -14.95 -5.50
CA LEU A 29 -2.20 -14.38 -4.19
C LEU A 29 -3.16 -15.23 -3.35
N ASP A 30 -4.08 -15.95 -3.98
CA ASP A 30 -5.07 -16.80 -3.29
C ASP A 30 -4.46 -18.11 -2.74
N ASN A 31 -3.27 -18.48 -3.22
CA ASN A 31 -2.68 -19.80 -2.95
C ASN A 31 -1.21 -19.72 -2.46
N ILE A 32 -0.77 -18.56 -1.96
CA ILE A 32 0.57 -18.44 -1.38
C ILE A 32 0.60 -19.18 -0.03
N VAL A 33 1.49 -20.16 0.07
CA VAL A 33 1.88 -20.79 1.34
C VAL A 33 3.38 -20.62 1.45
N LEU A 34 3.83 -19.91 2.47
CA LEU A 34 5.26 -19.62 2.67
C LEU A 34 6.01 -20.90 3.00
N ASN A 35 7.09 -21.17 2.26
CA ASN A 35 8.04 -22.24 2.55
C ASN A 35 9.12 -21.75 3.53
N ASP A 36 9.99 -22.68 3.97
CA ASP A 36 11.02 -22.38 5.00
C ASP A 36 12.03 -21.34 4.55
N ASP A 37 12.40 -21.30 3.27
CA ASP A 37 13.33 -20.30 2.73
C ASP A 37 12.68 -18.91 2.69
N GLU A 38 11.43 -18.81 2.28
CA GLU A 38 10.66 -17.56 2.28
C GLU A 38 10.43 -17.06 3.71
N ILE A 39 10.07 -17.94 4.65
CA ILE A 39 9.94 -17.62 6.07
C ILE A 39 11.24 -17.05 6.60
N LYS A 40 12.39 -17.66 6.26
CA LYS A 40 13.70 -17.18 6.67
C LYS A 40 13.98 -15.77 6.12
N ILE A 41 13.76 -15.54 4.84
CA ILE A 41 13.96 -14.23 4.20
C ILE A 41 13.09 -13.16 4.88
N LEU A 42 11.80 -13.43 5.09
CA LEU A 42 10.90 -12.49 5.75
C LEU A 42 11.33 -12.20 7.18
N SER A 43 11.77 -13.22 7.91
CA SER A 43 12.20 -13.11 9.30
C SER A 43 13.47 -12.27 9.50
N GLU A 44 14.34 -12.23 8.49
CA GLU A 44 15.59 -11.47 8.46
C GLU A 44 15.44 -10.07 7.84
N SER A 45 14.25 -9.73 7.32
CA SER A 45 13.98 -8.45 6.67
C SER A 45 13.70 -7.34 7.70
N ASP A 46 14.06 -6.10 7.37
CA ASP A 46 13.68 -4.93 8.17
C ASP A 46 12.20 -4.54 7.96
N VAL A 47 11.71 -4.74 6.72
CA VAL A 47 10.34 -4.41 6.31
C VAL A 47 9.78 -5.54 5.46
N VAL A 48 8.54 -5.93 5.75
CA VAL A 48 7.76 -6.86 4.95
C VAL A 48 6.52 -6.14 4.45
N PHE A 49 6.34 -6.16 3.12
CA PHE A 49 5.18 -5.58 2.46
C PHE A 49 4.25 -6.69 1.97
N VAL A 50 2.99 -6.64 2.36
CA VAL A 50 1.99 -7.65 1.97
C VAL A 50 0.71 -6.97 1.52
N HIS A 51 0.17 -7.45 0.41
CA HIS A 51 -1.16 -7.05 -0.03
C HIS A 51 -2.23 -7.75 0.81
N PHE A 52 -3.30 -7.04 1.19
CA PHE A 52 -4.37 -7.59 2.03
C PHE A 52 -4.98 -8.91 1.50
N TRP A 53 -5.10 -9.02 0.18
CA TRP A 53 -5.66 -10.20 -0.49
C TRP A 53 -4.72 -11.42 -0.54
N ALA A 54 -3.46 -11.28 -0.10
CA ALA A 54 -2.52 -12.39 -0.11
C ALA A 54 -2.91 -13.43 0.95
N SER A 55 -3.09 -14.69 0.53
CA SER A 55 -3.46 -15.80 1.42
C SER A 55 -2.44 -16.06 2.52
N CYS A 56 -1.19 -15.63 2.31
CA CYS A 56 -0.11 -15.74 3.31
C CYS A 56 -0.16 -14.66 4.40
N LEU A 57 -1.06 -13.65 4.33
CA LEU A 57 -1.10 -12.55 5.31
C LEU A 57 -1.17 -13.06 6.76
N SER A 58 -1.97 -14.08 7.03
CA SER A 58 -2.06 -14.68 8.38
C SER A 58 -0.73 -15.29 8.84
N GLN A 59 0.01 -15.96 7.94
CA GLN A 59 1.34 -16.50 8.25
C GLN A 59 2.35 -15.37 8.54
N VAL A 60 2.32 -14.29 7.75
CA VAL A 60 3.18 -13.13 7.97
C VAL A 60 2.89 -12.47 9.31
N ILE A 61 1.62 -12.36 9.72
CA ILE A 61 1.23 -11.83 11.03
C ILE A 61 1.76 -12.71 12.18
N GLU A 62 1.70 -14.04 12.04
CA GLU A 62 2.29 -14.93 13.05
C GLU A 62 3.82 -14.76 13.12
N LEU A 63 4.50 -14.64 11.99
CA LEU A 63 5.94 -14.33 11.97
C LEU A 63 6.24 -12.97 12.62
N LYS A 64 5.44 -11.95 12.35
CA LYS A 64 5.57 -10.63 12.95
C LYS A 64 5.56 -10.65 14.48
N LYS A 65 4.80 -11.57 15.11
CA LYS A 65 4.74 -11.68 16.58
C LYS A 65 6.06 -12.12 17.21
N THR A 66 6.91 -12.79 16.45
CA THR A 66 8.18 -13.36 16.92
C THR A 66 9.42 -12.72 16.33
N HIS A 67 9.25 -11.91 15.27
CA HIS A 67 10.33 -11.25 14.54
C HIS A 67 10.13 -9.73 14.52
N GLY A 68 11.24 -8.99 14.41
CA GLY A 68 11.25 -7.54 14.60
C GLY A 68 10.95 -6.69 13.37
N PHE A 69 10.64 -7.28 12.21
CA PHE A 69 10.40 -6.52 10.99
C PHE A 69 9.19 -5.60 11.11
N LYS A 70 9.17 -4.53 10.33
CA LYS A 70 8.00 -3.67 10.15
C LYS A 70 7.06 -4.27 9.12
N LEU A 71 5.77 -4.38 9.46
CA LEU A 71 4.74 -4.91 8.57
C LEU A 71 3.96 -3.78 7.91
N VAL A 72 4.01 -3.74 6.59
CA VAL A 72 3.19 -2.87 5.73
C VAL A 72 2.09 -3.72 5.12
N VAL A 73 0.84 -3.28 5.26
CA VAL A 73 -0.29 -3.93 4.59
C VAL A 73 -1.00 -2.91 3.69
N ASP A 74 -1.09 -3.25 2.42
CA ASP A 74 -1.90 -2.50 1.46
C ASP A 74 -3.30 -3.11 1.38
N PHE A 75 -4.28 -2.33 1.81
CA PHE A 75 -5.71 -2.68 1.77
C PHE A 75 -6.39 -2.27 0.46
N ASP A 76 -5.66 -1.61 -0.44
CA ASP A 76 -6.16 -1.17 -1.74
C ASP A 76 -7.53 -0.47 -1.62
N VAL A 77 -8.56 -1.04 -2.22
CA VAL A 77 -9.94 -0.51 -2.19
C VAL A 77 -10.87 -1.30 -1.24
N TYR A 78 -10.33 -2.10 -0.35
CA TYR A 78 -11.13 -2.86 0.62
C TYR A 78 -11.88 -1.92 1.58
N ARG A 79 -13.13 -2.25 1.92
CA ARG A 79 -14.02 -1.36 2.68
C ARG A 79 -14.78 -2.02 3.83
N ASP A 80 -14.49 -3.28 4.16
CA ASP A 80 -14.98 -3.85 5.42
C ASP A 80 -14.08 -3.40 6.58
N PHE A 81 -14.47 -2.30 7.20
CA PHE A 81 -13.68 -1.65 8.23
C PHE A 81 -13.59 -2.43 9.53
N ALA A 82 -14.60 -3.23 9.85
CA ALA A 82 -14.57 -4.09 11.03
C ALA A 82 -13.55 -5.22 10.84
N ASP A 83 -13.47 -5.78 9.65
CA ASP A 83 -12.45 -6.78 9.30
C ASP A 83 -11.06 -6.15 9.26
N MET A 84 -10.91 -4.96 8.70
CA MET A 84 -9.64 -4.25 8.66
C MET A 84 -9.10 -3.90 10.04
N GLU A 85 -9.96 -3.47 10.97
CA GLU A 85 -9.55 -3.08 12.33
C GLU A 85 -8.85 -4.22 13.07
N ARG A 86 -9.24 -5.48 12.85
CA ARG A 86 -8.62 -6.65 13.50
C ARG A 86 -7.12 -6.80 13.20
N PHE A 87 -6.65 -6.23 12.08
CA PHE A 87 -5.24 -6.28 11.68
C PHE A 87 -4.41 -5.14 12.29
N ALA A 88 -5.03 -4.04 12.68
CA ALA A 88 -4.35 -2.85 13.17
C ALA A 88 -3.38 -3.10 14.35
N PRO A 89 -3.61 -4.05 15.28
CA PRO A 89 -2.66 -4.37 16.33
C PRO A 89 -1.32 -4.96 15.85
N TYR A 90 -1.28 -5.48 14.62
CA TYR A 90 -0.12 -6.22 14.09
C TYR A 90 0.60 -5.47 12.97
N VAL A 91 -0.01 -4.42 12.42
CA VAL A 91 0.47 -3.68 11.25
C VAL A 91 1.16 -2.40 11.71
N ASP A 92 2.36 -2.12 11.17
CA ASP A 92 3.06 -0.86 11.42
C ASP A 92 2.63 0.24 10.45
N PHE A 93 2.34 -0.12 9.19
CA PHE A 93 1.89 0.79 8.14
C PHE A 93 0.63 0.24 7.48
N PHE A 94 -0.46 0.93 7.72
CA PHE A 94 -1.78 0.63 7.16
C PHE A 94 -2.00 1.52 5.94
N MET A 95 -1.91 0.95 4.74
CA MET A 95 -2.03 1.68 3.48
C MET A 95 -3.37 1.40 2.82
N ILE A 96 -4.02 2.45 2.31
CA ILE A 96 -5.31 2.31 1.61
C ILE A 96 -5.48 3.42 0.58
N SER A 97 -6.09 3.09 -0.55
CA SER A 97 -6.58 4.06 -1.52
C SER A 97 -8.02 4.44 -1.20
N GLY A 98 -8.34 5.73 -1.11
CA GLY A 98 -9.67 6.12 -0.66
C GLY A 98 -10.10 7.53 -0.97
N SER A 99 -11.03 8.00 -0.17
CA SER A 99 -11.62 9.34 -0.24
C SER A 99 -11.63 9.99 1.14
N GLU A 100 -11.94 11.28 1.19
CA GLU A 100 -12.05 12.08 2.42
C GLU A 100 -13.02 11.48 3.45
N GLU A 101 -13.99 10.68 3.02
CA GLU A 101 -14.98 10.03 3.88
C GLU A 101 -14.37 9.01 4.85
N LEU A 102 -13.20 8.46 4.51
CA LEU A 102 -12.49 7.49 5.35
C LEU A 102 -11.72 8.15 6.50
N LEU A 103 -11.39 9.43 6.37
CA LEU A 103 -10.45 10.10 7.27
C LEU A 103 -10.89 10.12 8.73
N PRO A 104 -12.17 10.39 9.09
CA PRO A 104 -12.61 10.40 10.50
C PRO A 104 -12.39 9.04 11.19
N MET A 105 -12.61 7.96 10.47
CA MET A 105 -12.43 6.61 10.99
C MET A 105 -10.95 6.32 11.27
N PHE A 106 -10.06 6.57 10.29
CA PHE A 106 -8.62 6.32 10.46
C PHE A 106 -8.00 7.21 11.54
N ARG A 107 -8.49 8.44 11.69
CA ARG A 107 -8.13 9.27 12.83
C ARG A 107 -8.50 8.60 14.16
N GLY A 108 -9.71 8.02 14.25
CA GLY A 108 -10.17 7.26 15.41
C GLY A 108 -9.27 6.05 15.70
N LEU A 109 -8.96 5.26 14.67
CA LEU A 109 -8.08 4.08 14.80
C LEU A 109 -6.66 4.46 15.23
N SER A 110 -6.12 5.57 14.74
CA SER A 110 -4.77 6.02 15.10
C SER A 110 -4.62 6.48 16.56
N ASN A 111 -5.73 6.79 17.26
CA ASN A 111 -5.74 7.00 18.70
C ASN A 111 -5.70 5.68 19.49
N LYS A 112 -6.14 4.60 18.86
CA LYS A 112 -6.33 3.30 19.50
C LYS A 112 -5.14 2.37 19.27
N TYR A 113 -4.50 2.46 18.11
CA TYR A 113 -3.43 1.57 17.67
C TYR A 113 -2.16 2.33 17.32
N ASN A 114 -1.02 1.77 17.68
CA ASN A 114 0.31 2.30 17.35
C ASN A 114 0.70 1.89 15.91
N CYS A 115 -0.03 2.41 14.94
CA CYS A 115 0.11 2.14 13.51
C CYS A 115 0.01 3.44 12.73
N LEU A 116 0.76 3.57 11.66
CA LEU A 116 0.63 4.66 10.69
C LEU A 116 -0.53 4.33 9.73
N PHE A 117 -1.60 5.10 9.81
CA PHE A 117 -2.76 4.96 8.92
C PHE A 117 -2.66 5.96 7.78
N ASN A 118 -2.28 5.49 6.60
CA ASN A 118 -2.14 6.31 5.40
C ASN A 118 -3.29 6.09 4.43
N VAL A 119 -3.89 7.18 3.98
CA VAL A 119 -4.93 7.20 2.94
C VAL A 119 -4.41 8.00 1.76
N SER A 120 -4.24 7.35 0.60
CA SER A 120 -3.97 8.03 -0.66
C SER A 120 -5.27 8.54 -1.28
N LEU A 121 -5.27 9.81 -1.74
CA LEU A 121 -6.43 10.55 -2.24
C LEU A 121 -6.25 10.97 -3.70
N ALA A 122 -5.51 10.19 -4.48
CA ALA A 122 -5.17 10.44 -5.88
C ALA A 122 -4.60 11.86 -6.09
N GLU A 123 -5.19 12.66 -6.98
CA GLU A 123 -4.76 14.03 -7.28
C GLU A 123 -4.88 15.00 -6.08
N HIS A 124 -5.57 14.61 -5.02
CA HIS A 124 -5.69 15.38 -3.79
C HIS A 124 -4.58 15.09 -2.77
N GLY A 125 -3.63 14.22 -3.13
CA GLY A 125 -2.47 13.89 -2.31
C GLY A 125 -2.72 12.75 -1.34
N SER A 126 -2.30 12.92 -0.09
CA SER A 126 -2.46 11.88 0.92
C SER A 126 -2.60 12.44 2.33
N VAL A 127 -3.17 11.63 3.21
CA VAL A 127 -3.31 11.92 4.64
C VAL A 127 -2.79 10.75 5.45
N THR A 128 -1.97 11.04 6.43
CA THR A 128 -1.49 10.03 7.40
C THR A 128 -1.94 10.42 8.80
N TYR A 129 -2.45 9.46 9.53
CA TYR A 129 -2.74 9.59 10.98
C TYR A 129 -1.77 8.74 11.78
N PHE A 130 -1.23 9.33 12.83
CA PHE A 130 -0.41 8.62 13.82
C PHE A 130 -0.62 9.23 15.20
N ASN A 131 -0.95 8.43 16.19
CA ASN A 131 -1.27 8.88 17.56
C ASN A 131 -2.29 10.03 17.58
N GLY A 132 -3.33 9.95 16.74
CA GLY A 132 -4.38 10.97 16.60
C GLY A 132 -3.97 12.24 15.88
N GLN A 133 -2.69 12.41 15.56
CA GLN A 133 -2.19 13.55 14.80
C GLN A 133 -2.39 13.32 13.30
N GLU A 134 -2.84 14.37 12.61
CA GLU A 134 -3.01 14.38 11.15
C GLU A 134 -1.80 15.02 10.46
N TYR A 135 -1.34 14.35 9.43
CA TYR A 135 -0.35 14.83 8.48
C TYR A 135 -0.98 14.83 7.09
N ARG A 136 -0.89 15.94 6.37
CA ARG A 136 -1.46 16.06 5.01
C ARG A 136 -0.42 16.61 4.06
N VAL A 137 -0.33 16.01 2.87
CA VAL A 137 0.54 16.41 1.77
C VAL A 137 -0.27 16.44 0.49
N GLN A 138 -0.07 17.47 -0.33
CA GLN A 138 -0.69 17.56 -1.65
C GLN A 138 0.04 16.66 -2.65
N ALA A 139 -0.67 16.21 -3.67
CA ALA A 139 -0.04 15.50 -4.78
C ALA A 139 0.93 16.41 -5.54
N VAL A 140 2.01 15.83 -6.03
CA VAL A 140 2.91 16.49 -6.97
C VAL A 140 2.19 16.63 -8.31
N LYS A 141 2.12 17.86 -8.83
CA LYS A 141 1.48 18.12 -10.13
C LYS A 141 2.31 17.55 -11.27
N VAL A 142 1.66 16.79 -12.13
CA VAL A 142 2.23 16.23 -13.35
C VAL A 142 1.54 16.88 -14.55
N GLU A 143 2.30 17.33 -15.54
CA GLU A 143 1.75 18.02 -16.73
C GLU A 143 0.93 17.09 -17.62
N SER A 144 1.37 15.83 -17.74
CA SER A 144 0.66 14.79 -18.48
C SER A 144 0.80 13.45 -17.79
N ILE A 145 -0.30 12.74 -17.67
CA ILE A 145 -0.35 11.38 -17.14
C ILE A 145 -0.33 10.43 -18.36
N ILE A 146 0.64 9.50 -18.36
CA ILE A 146 0.76 8.48 -19.41
C ILE A 146 0.07 7.19 -18.95
N ASP A 147 0.34 6.76 -17.70
CA ASP A 147 -0.20 5.53 -17.12
C ASP A 147 -0.24 5.66 -15.59
N THR A 148 -1.33 5.26 -14.96
CA THR A 148 -1.47 5.27 -13.49
C THR A 148 -1.08 3.93 -12.85
N THR A 149 -0.68 2.94 -13.64
CA THR A 149 -0.27 1.61 -13.16
C THR A 149 0.94 1.72 -12.24
N GLY A 150 0.86 1.12 -11.05
CA GLY A 150 1.96 1.12 -10.08
C GLY A 150 2.18 2.43 -9.31
N CYS A 151 1.40 3.48 -9.60
CA CYS A 151 1.53 4.76 -8.90
C CYS A 151 1.33 4.62 -7.37
N GLY A 152 0.34 3.84 -6.95
CA GLY A 152 0.10 3.54 -5.53
C GLY A 152 1.26 2.76 -4.91
N ASP A 153 1.73 1.71 -5.59
CA ASP A 153 2.86 0.90 -5.13
C ASP A 153 4.14 1.72 -4.98
N SER A 154 4.41 2.59 -5.95
CA SER A 154 5.55 3.50 -5.94
C SER A 154 5.46 4.52 -4.80
N TYR A 155 4.27 5.07 -4.55
CA TYR A 155 4.01 5.93 -3.40
C TYR A 155 4.30 5.20 -2.09
N HIS A 156 3.75 4.00 -1.90
CA HIS A 156 3.93 3.21 -0.69
C HIS A 156 5.40 2.85 -0.45
N ALA A 157 6.10 2.43 -1.50
CA ALA A 157 7.54 2.12 -1.42
C ALA A 157 8.36 3.34 -1.00
N GLY A 158 8.16 4.49 -1.65
CA GLY A 158 8.85 5.74 -1.32
C GLY A 158 8.56 6.22 0.09
N PHE A 159 7.29 6.17 0.50
CA PHE A 159 6.87 6.52 1.85
C PHE A 159 7.58 5.65 2.90
N VAL A 160 7.47 4.33 2.77
CA VAL A 160 8.01 3.40 3.77
C VAL A 160 9.55 3.48 3.83
N CYS A 161 10.23 3.49 2.69
CA CYS A 161 11.69 3.62 2.64
C CYS A 161 12.16 4.92 3.31
N SER A 162 11.56 6.06 2.99
CA SER A 162 11.92 7.35 3.58
C SER A 162 11.64 7.37 5.08
N TYR A 163 10.48 6.84 5.52
CA TYR A 163 10.16 6.78 6.94
C TYR A 163 11.13 5.89 7.73
N MET A 164 11.49 4.73 7.20
CA MET A 164 12.46 3.83 7.84
C MET A 164 13.84 4.46 8.03
N LEU A 165 14.24 5.33 7.09
CA LEU A 165 15.54 6.01 7.15
C LEU A 165 15.54 7.20 8.13
N GLU A 166 14.45 7.95 8.20
CA GLU A 166 14.47 9.27 8.82
C GLU A 166 13.44 9.47 9.94
N ASN A 167 12.47 8.56 10.06
CA ASN A 167 11.39 8.61 11.05
C ASN A 167 10.58 9.93 11.02
N ASP A 168 10.44 10.53 9.82
CA ASP A 168 9.67 11.77 9.56
C ASP A 168 8.51 11.46 8.62
N ILE A 169 7.28 11.49 9.16
CA ILE A 169 6.06 11.15 8.44
C ILE A 169 5.84 12.10 7.26
N LYS A 170 5.99 13.41 7.49
CA LYS A 170 5.69 14.41 6.46
C LYS A 170 6.69 14.35 5.31
N LYS A 171 7.97 14.13 5.63
CA LYS A 171 9.01 13.92 4.62
C LYS A 171 8.76 12.64 3.83
N ALA A 172 8.42 11.55 4.51
CA ALA A 172 8.09 10.28 3.88
C ALA A 172 6.90 10.40 2.90
N MET A 173 5.85 11.12 3.28
CA MET A 173 4.71 11.41 2.41
C MET A 173 5.12 12.21 1.16
N ASN A 174 6.00 13.21 1.29
CA ASN A 174 6.50 13.98 0.16
C ASN A 174 7.33 13.10 -0.79
N VAL A 175 8.26 12.30 -0.26
CA VAL A 175 9.07 11.37 -1.06
C VAL A 175 8.18 10.36 -1.80
N GLY A 176 7.18 9.80 -1.13
CA GLY A 176 6.19 8.93 -1.78
C GLY A 176 5.48 9.63 -2.93
N SER A 177 5.02 10.87 -2.71
CA SER A 177 4.34 11.67 -3.75
C SER A 177 5.24 12.01 -4.94
N GLU A 178 6.52 12.29 -4.70
CA GLU A 178 7.50 12.56 -5.76
C GLU A 178 7.75 11.31 -6.62
N ILE A 179 7.95 10.15 -6.00
CA ILE A 179 8.18 8.87 -6.71
C ILE A 179 6.92 8.48 -7.50
N ALA A 180 5.73 8.59 -6.91
CA ALA A 180 4.48 8.35 -7.60
C ALA A 180 4.31 9.26 -8.84
N ALA A 181 4.67 10.53 -8.73
CA ALA A 181 4.61 11.48 -9.83
C ALA A 181 5.58 11.12 -10.99
N GLU A 182 6.73 10.53 -10.69
CA GLU A 182 7.63 10.02 -11.73
C GLU A 182 7.03 8.79 -12.43
N THR A 183 6.40 7.87 -11.69
CA THR A 183 5.74 6.68 -12.24
C THR A 183 4.64 7.05 -13.24
N LEU A 184 3.92 8.15 -13.04
CA LEU A 184 2.86 8.61 -13.95
C LEU A 184 3.36 9.04 -15.35
N LYS A 185 4.67 9.22 -15.54
CA LYS A 185 5.27 9.76 -16.77
C LYS A 185 5.67 8.68 -17.79
N HIS A 186 5.46 7.41 -17.51
CA HIS A 186 5.81 6.31 -18.41
C HIS A 186 4.78 5.17 -18.31
N TYR A 187 4.85 4.21 -19.25
CA TYR A 187 4.03 3.00 -19.20
C TYR A 187 4.61 1.99 -18.19
N GLY A 188 3.73 1.34 -17.45
CA GLY A 188 4.07 0.32 -16.45
C GLY A 188 4.43 0.90 -15.08
N GLY A 189 4.50 0.04 -14.08
CA GLY A 189 4.62 0.43 -12.68
C GLY A 189 6.04 0.76 -12.18
N PHE A 190 7.04 0.68 -13.05
CA PHE A 190 8.47 0.93 -12.71
C PHE A 190 9.31 1.17 -13.95
#